data_e69dd68a09780ff026dc7fcb90e717d3
#
_entry.id   e69dd68a09780ff026dc7fcb90e717d3
#
_cell.length_a   1.000
_cell.length_b   1.000
_cell.length_c   1.000
_cell.angle_alpha   90.00
_cell.angle_beta   90.00
_cell.angle_gamma   90.00
#
_symmetry.space_group_name_H-M   'P 1'
#
loop_
_entity.id
_entity.type
_entity.pdbx_description
1 polymer ?
#
loop_
_entity_poly.entity_id
_entity_poly.type
_entity_poly.pdbx_seq_one_letter_code
_entity_poly.pdbx_strand_id
1 'polypeptide(L)' 'MKAESRRAFTLIELLVVIAIIAILAALLLPALAQ' A
#
# COMPACT_ATOMS: atom_id res chain seq x y z
N MET A 1 8.68 -4.67 -23.42
CA MET A 1 8.50 -5.21 -22.36
C MET A 1 8.85 -4.51 -21.16
N LYS A 2 9.93 -3.91 -21.06
CA LYS A 2 10.24 -3.25 -19.92
C LYS A 2 9.35 -2.11 -19.67
N ALA A 3 8.97 -1.35 -20.63
CA ALA A 3 8.10 -0.23 -20.43
C ALA A 3 6.77 -0.72 -19.93
N GLU A 4 6.36 -1.88 -20.36
CA GLU A 4 5.17 -2.42 -19.90
C GLU A 4 5.24 -2.81 -18.52
N SER A 5 6.34 -3.29 -18.05
CA SER A 5 6.50 -3.65 -16.68
C SER A 5 6.25 -2.52 -15.79
N ARG A 6 6.70 -1.32 -16.15
CA ARG A 6 6.48 -0.21 -15.34
C ARG A 6 5.06 0.18 -15.34
N ARG A 7 4.43 0.22 -16.47
CA ARG A 7 3.08 0.62 -16.51
C ARG A 7 2.22 -0.47 -16.03
N ALA A 8 2.66 -1.68 -16.13
CA ALA A 8 1.86 -2.81 -15.72
C ALA A 8 1.94 -3.07 -14.24
N PHE A 9 2.00 -2.06 -13.46
CA PHE A 9 1.95 -2.20 -12.02
C PHE A 9 0.67 -2.95 -11.78
N THR A 10 0.70 -4.17 -11.33
CA THR A 10 -0.47 -4.99 -11.23
C THR A 10 -1.43 -4.49 -10.16
N LEU A 11 -2.66 -4.88 -10.29
CA LEU A 11 -3.65 -4.50 -9.31
C LEU A 11 -3.32 -5.10 -7.98
N ILE A 12 -2.73 -6.27 -7.97
CA ILE A 12 -2.37 -6.91 -6.73
C ILE A 12 -1.29 -6.13 -6.00
N GLU A 13 -0.32 -5.60 -6.73
CA GLU A 13 0.71 -4.82 -6.10
C GLU A 13 0.13 -3.56 -5.48
N LEU A 14 -0.78 -2.93 -6.16
CA LEU A 14 -1.39 -1.73 -5.63
C LEU A 14 -2.25 -2.09 -4.43
N LEU A 15 -2.96 -3.18 -4.51
CA LEU A 15 -3.81 -3.61 -3.43
C LEU A 15 -2.98 -3.92 -2.19
N VAL A 16 -1.86 -4.58 -2.36
CA VAL A 16 -1.00 -4.91 -1.24
C VAL A 16 -0.45 -3.66 -0.58
N VAL A 17 -0.08 -2.68 -1.39
CA VAL A 17 0.47 -1.45 -0.85
C VAL A 17 -0.55 -0.72 0.02
N ILE A 18 -1.76 -0.57 -0.48
CA ILE A 18 -2.76 0.15 0.31
C ILE A 18 -3.16 -0.67 1.54
N ALA A 19 -3.07 -1.99 1.45
CA ALA A 19 -3.39 -2.81 2.60
C ALA A 19 -2.36 -2.60 3.70
N ILE A 20 -1.09 -2.50 3.32
CA ILE A 20 -0.04 -2.28 4.29
C ILE A 20 -0.19 -0.90 4.90
N ILE A 21 -0.47 0.10 4.09
CA ILE A 21 -0.65 1.44 4.58
C ILE A 21 -1.81 1.49 5.56
N ALA A 22 -2.88 0.78 5.25
CA ALA A 22 -4.05 0.77 6.13
C ALA A 22 -3.71 0.16 7.49
N ILE A 23 -2.94 -0.91 7.48
CA ILE A 23 -2.56 -1.55 8.72
C ILE A 23 -1.69 -0.64 9.56
N LEU A 24 -0.71 0.01 8.92
CA LEU A 24 0.17 0.88 9.65
C LEU A 24 -0.59 2.08 10.22
N ALA A 25 -1.51 2.62 9.45
CA ALA A 25 -2.30 3.74 9.91
C ALA A 25 -3.16 3.31 11.10
N ALA A 26 -3.67 2.10 11.06
CA ALA A 26 -4.51 1.62 12.14
C ALA A 26 -3.72 1.50 13.44
N LEU A 27 -2.42 1.27 13.33
CA LEU A 27 -1.61 1.16 14.52
C LEU A 27 -1.16 2.53 15.01
N LEU A 28 -1.03 3.49 14.11
CA LEU A 28 -0.59 4.81 14.49
C LEU A 28 -1.66 5.69 15.11
N LEU A 29 -2.85 5.59 14.62
CA LEU A 29 -3.93 6.42 15.13
C LEU A 29 -4.14 6.30 16.64
N PRO A 30 -4.27 5.12 17.18
CA PRO A 30 -4.46 5.00 18.62
C PRO A 30 -3.20 5.43 19.38
N ALA A 31 -2.03 5.27 18.78
CA ALA A 31 -0.81 5.68 19.43
C ALA A 31 -0.77 7.20 19.56
N LEU A 32 -1.29 7.89 18.59
CA LEU A 32 -1.32 9.33 18.65
C LEU A 32 -2.40 9.83 19.59
N ALA A 33 -3.46 9.11 19.68
CA ALA A 33 -4.57 9.52 20.50
C ALA A 33 -4.33 9.34 21.98
N GLN A 34 -3.25 8.58 22.32
CA GLN A 34 -3.00 8.37 23.74
C GLN A 34 -2.37 9.56 24.34
#